data_e096117858ec63d2ac7dda6e9e6da4f7
#
_entry.id   e096117858ec63d2ac7dda6e9e6da4f7
#
_cell.length_a   1.000
_cell.length_b   1.000
_cell.length_c   1.000
_cell.angle_alpha   90.00
_cell.angle_beta   90.00
_cell.angle_gamma   90.00
#
_symmetry.space_group_name_H-M   'P 1'
#
loop_
_entity.id
_entity.type
_entity.pdbx_description
1 polymer ?
#
loop_
_entity_poly.entity_id
_entity_poly.type
_entity_poly.pdbx_seq_one_letter_code
_entity_poly.pdbx_strand_id
1 'polypeptide(L)'
;MRNILIVVFFFYAAKSESKSFLLNDYPNKDNKLKHLVISEVAVFSLALVGFNELWYKNYPKSNFHFVNDNSSWLQMDKLGHAATSYYGGVNGIKLYKWTGLEYKKAVWIGGLTGLFFNSTIEILDGFSTNWGASLGDVFANSMGSLLAISQELHWKEQKVLLKYSYSKSSFSDSNTELFGNTILQRSLKDYNGQTYWLSVNINSFFEIEK
;
A
#
# COMPACT_ATOMS: atom_id res chain seq x y z
N MET A 1 -19.56 -7.29 -26.02
CA MET A 1 -18.08 -7.31 -25.70
C MET A 1 -17.90 -6.44 -24.48
N ARG A 2 -17.57 -7.07 -23.35
CA ARG A 2 -17.38 -6.36 -22.06
C ARG A 2 -16.04 -5.63 -22.14
N ASN A 3 -16.08 -4.30 -22.13
CA ASN A 3 -14.88 -3.48 -21.99
C ASN A 3 -14.32 -3.71 -20.58
N ILE A 4 -13.32 -4.58 -20.47
CA ILE A 4 -12.54 -4.76 -19.27
C ILE A 4 -11.59 -3.57 -19.21
N LEU A 5 -12.00 -2.53 -18.49
CA LEU A 5 -11.09 -1.45 -18.13
C LEU A 5 -10.23 -1.96 -16.97
N ILE A 6 -9.08 -2.56 -17.29
CA ILE A 6 -8.09 -2.94 -16.30
C ILE A 6 -7.43 -1.65 -15.83
N VAL A 7 -7.91 -1.07 -14.74
CA VAL A 7 -7.17 -0.04 -14.02
C VAL A 7 -6.07 -0.76 -13.24
N VAL A 8 -4.99 -1.03 -13.93
CA VAL A 8 -3.77 -1.49 -13.28
C VAL A 8 -3.14 -0.26 -12.64
N PHE A 9 -3.27 -0.14 -11.33
CA PHE A 9 -2.39 0.73 -10.57
C PHE A 9 -0.99 0.11 -10.67
N PHE A 10 -0.33 0.40 -11.79
CA PHE A 10 1.08 0.21 -11.91
C PHE A 10 1.74 1.26 -11.01
N PHE A 11 1.99 0.91 -9.75
CA PHE A 11 3.28 1.28 -9.20
C PHE A 11 4.31 0.39 -9.91
N TYR A 12 4.42 0.62 -11.21
CA TYR A 12 5.46 0.06 -12.01
C TYR A 12 6.76 0.65 -11.46
N ALA A 13 7.51 -0.17 -10.73
CA ALA A 13 8.94 0.05 -10.69
C ALA A 13 9.42 -0.17 -12.13
N ALA A 14 9.21 0.83 -12.97
CA ALA A 14 9.88 0.89 -14.23
C ALA A 14 11.36 0.68 -13.92
N LYS A 15 11.97 -0.31 -14.54
CA LYS A 15 13.39 -0.26 -14.84
C LYS A 15 13.56 0.91 -15.79
N SER A 16 13.34 2.09 -15.27
CA SER A 16 13.67 3.32 -15.92
C SER A 16 15.15 3.50 -15.70
N GLU A 17 15.92 3.14 -16.68
CA GLU A 17 17.19 3.82 -16.94
C GLU A 17 16.90 5.27 -17.40
N SER A 18 15.91 5.92 -16.81
CA SER A 18 15.79 7.35 -16.92
C SER A 18 16.94 7.90 -16.10
N LYS A 19 17.97 8.38 -16.80
CA LYS A 19 18.92 9.34 -16.25
C LYS A 19 18.06 10.37 -15.53
N SER A 20 18.03 10.31 -14.23
CA SER A 20 17.18 11.15 -13.41
C SER A 20 17.73 12.58 -13.50
N PHE A 21 17.18 13.35 -14.41
CA PHE A 21 17.46 14.78 -14.55
C PHE A 21 17.14 15.57 -13.27
N LEU A 22 16.31 15.02 -12.37
CA LEU A 22 15.90 15.71 -11.16
C LEU A 22 16.64 15.28 -9.88
N LEU A 23 17.52 14.28 -9.91
CA LEU A 23 18.06 13.66 -8.69
C LEU A 23 19.58 13.87 -8.50
N ASN A 24 20.27 14.49 -9.46
CA ASN A 24 21.72 14.66 -9.38
C ASN A 24 22.20 15.92 -8.64
N ASP A 25 21.30 16.86 -8.30
CA ASP A 25 21.68 18.14 -7.71
C ASP A 25 21.57 18.20 -6.16
N TYR A 26 21.40 17.06 -5.48
CA TYR A 26 21.42 17.06 -4.02
C TYR A 26 22.83 16.72 -3.50
N PRO A 27 23.60 17.71 -3.07
CA PRO A 27 25.02 17.53 -2.75
C PRO A 27 25.26 16.85 -1.39
N ASN A 28 24.22 16.58 -0.56
CA ASN A 28 24.42 16.07 0.77
C ASN A 28 23.38 15.01 1.16
N LYS A 29 23.86 13.85 1.67
CA LYS A 29 23.08 12.73 2.18
C LYS A 29 22.02 13.16 3.21
N ASP A 30 22.40 14.02 4.15
CA ASP A 30 21.53 14.47 5.23
C ASP A 30 20.37 15.32 4.70
N ASN A 31 20.59 16.09 3.66
CA ASN A 31 19.55 16.87 3.01
C ASN A 31 18.54 15.97 2.27
N LYS A 32 19.00 14.90 1.60
CA LYS A 32 18.10 13.94 0.94
C LYS A 32 17.17 13.26 1.95
N LEU A 33 17.72 12.78 3.06
CA LEU A 33 16.94 12.15 4.11
C LEU A 33 15.92 13.12 4.72
N LYS A 34 16.35 14.34 5.04
CA LYS A 34 15.45 15.38 5.58
C LYS A 34 14.31 15.69 4.62
N HIS A 35 14.59 15.88 3.34
CA HIS A 35 13.56 16.16 2.34
C HIS A 35 12.63 14.98 2.14
N LEU A 36 13.14 13.74 2.13
CA LEU A 36 12.31 12.55 2.05
C LEU A 36 11.33 12.49 3.23
N VAL A 37 11.81 12.61 4.46
CA VAL A 37 10.96 12.55 5.66
C VAL A 37 9.90 13.66 5.65
N ILE A 38 10.27 14.89 5.32
CA ILE A 38 9.31 16.01 5.22
C ILE A 38 8.26 15.70 4.14
N SER A 39 8.67 15.22 2.98
CA SER A 39 7.75 14.87 1.89
C SER A 39 6.83 13.72 2.27
N GLU A 40 7.35 12.71 2.95
CA GLU A 40 6.57 11.55 3.42
C GLU A 40 5.51 11.98 4.45
N VAL A 41 5.89 12.81 5.42
CA VAL A 41 4.93 13.38 6.39
C VAL A 41 3.86 14.23 5.67
N ALA A 42 4.25 15.06 4.70
CA ALA A 42 3.31 15.86 3.95
C ALA A 42 2.34 14.99 3.13
N VAL A 43 2.84 14.00 2.40
CA VAL A 43 2.01 13.06 1.61
C VAL A 43 1.07 12.26 2.51
N PHE A 44 1.57 11.74 3.63
CA PHE A 44 0.73 10.99 4.57
C PHE A 44 -0.36 11.87 5.19
N SER A 45 -0.02 13.11 5.58
CA SER A 45 -1.00 14.06 6.10
C SER A 45 -2.08 14.38 5.07
N LEU A 46 -1.71 14.64 3.82
CA LEU A 46 -2.66 14.88 2.73
C LEU A 46 -3.53 13.65 2.45
N ALA A 47 -2.94 12.45 2.48
CA ALA A 47 -3.68 11.21 2.31
C ALA A 47 -4.70 11.00 3.44
N LEU A 48 -4.33 11.23 4.71
CA LEU A 48 -5.25 11.12 5.84
C LEU A 48 -6.38 12.15 5.77
N VAL A 49 -6.11 13.39 5.34
CA VAL A 49 -7.16 14.38 5.05
C VAL A 49 -8.08 13.87 3.93
N GLY A 50 -7.52 13.33 2.86
CA GLY A 50 -8.30 12.73 1.77
C GLY A 50 -9.18 11.57 2.24
N PHE A 51 -8.65 10.67 3.08
CA PHE A 51 -9.42 9.58 3.68
C PHE A 51 -10.52 10.11 4.60
N ASN A 52 -10.25 11.14 5.40
CA ASN A 52 -11.30 11.77 6.21
C ASN A 52 -12.45 12.29 5.35
N GLU A 53 -12.16 12.99 4.26
CA GLU A 53 -13.17 13.51 3.34
C GLU A 53 -13.96 12.42 2.60
N LEU A 54 -13.30 11.32 2.24
CA LEU A 54 -13.90 10.23 1.45
C LEU A 54 -14.64 9.20 2.31
N TRP A 55 -14.22 9.00 3.56
CA TRP A 55 -14.68 7.91 4.41
C TRP A 55 -15.34 8.38 5.70
N TYR A 56 -14.65 9.18 6.51
CA TYR A 56 -15.05 9.43 7.91
C TYR A 56 -15.99 10.59 8.10
N LYS A 57 -15.93 11.60 7.23
CA LYS A 57 -16.65 12.88 7.38
C LYS A 57 -18.16 12.73 7.61
N ASN A 58 -18.76 11.73 6.97
CA ASN A 58 -20.21 11.53 6.98
C ASN A 58 -20.69 10.61 8.11
N TYR A 59 -19.79 10.12 8.94
CA TYR A 59 -20.12 9.17 10.00
C TYR A 59 -19.83 9.76 11.38
N PRO A 60 -20.69 9.48 12.39
CA PRO A 60 -20.44 9.91 13.76
C PRO A 60 -19.16 9.29 14.32
N LYS A 61 -18.50 10.04 15.20
CA LYS A 61 -17.36 9.53 15.97
C LYS A 61 -17.83 8.75 17.18
N SER A 62 -17.06 7.76 17.58
CA SER A 62 -17.24 6.97 18.80
C SER A 62 -16.03 7.07 19.71
N ASN A 63 -16.14 6.51 20.92
CA ASN A 63 -14.96 6.16 21.70
C ASN A 63 -14.17 5.09 20.95
N PHE A 64 -12.84 5.07 21.14
CA PHE A 64 -11.98 4.07 20.52
C PHE A 64 -12.44 2.65 20.89
N HIS A 65 -12.58 1.79 19.89
CA HIS A 65 -12.98 0.41 20.08
C HIS A 65 -12.34 -0.52 19.05
N PHE A 66 -12.21 -1.77 19.40
CA PHE A 66 -11.76 -2.84 18.51
C PHE A 66 -12.96 -3.60 17.95
N VAL A 67 -12.80 -4.09 16.72
CA VAL A 67 -13.74 -5.02 16.09
C VAL A 67 -13.03 -6.28 15.65
N ASN A 68 -13.76 -7.37 15.56
CA ASN A 68 -13.31 -8.59 14.91
C ASN A 68 -14.08 -8.76 13.60
N ASP A 69 -13.50 -8.30 12.54
CA ASP A 69 -14.05 -8.34 11.18
C ASP A 69 -13.48 -9.49 10.32
N ASN A 70 -12.80 -10.45 10.95
CA ASN A 70 -12.17 -11.57 10.24
C ASN A 70 -13.15 -12.46 9.46
N SER A 71 -14.45 -12.43 9.75
CA SER A 71 -15.48 -13.11 8.96
C SER A 71 -16.07 -12.24 7.85
N SER A 72 -15.70 -10.96 7.78
CA SER A 72 -16.27 -9.98 6.85
C SER A 72 -15.60 -10.04 5.48
N TRP A 73 -16.37 -9.72 4.43
CA TRP A 73 -15.89 -9.49 3.06
C TRP A 73 -14.98 -10.57 2.48
N LEU A 74 -15.10 -11.84 2.94
CA LEU A 74 -14.23 -12.95 2.52
C LEU A 74 -12.73 -12.63 2.63
N GLN A 75 -12.34 -11.84 3.62
CA GLN A 75 -10.95 -11.42 3.88
C GLN A 75 -10.33 -10.51 2.79
N MET A 76 -11.12 -10.01 1.84
CA MET A 76 -10.62 -9.15 0.76
C MET A 76 -10.01 -7.86 1.30
N ASP A 77 -10.54 -7.36 2.39
CA ASP A 77 -10.00 -6.22 3.12
C ASP A 77 -8.57 -6.48 3.59
N LYS A 78 -8.33 -7.63 4.25
CA LYS A 78 -7.00 -8.04 4.71
C LYS A 78 -6.00 -8.17 3.56
N LEU A 79 -6.44 -8.64 2.39
CA LEU A 79 -5.59 -8.66 1.20
C LEU A 79 -5.25 -7.25 0.72
N GLY A 80 -6.20 -6.31 0.83
CA GLY A 80 -5.99 -4.90 0.55
C GLY A 80 -4.94 -4.28 1.48
N HIS A 81 -5.07 -4.52 2.77
CA HIS A 81 -4.13 -4.08 3.80
C HIS A 81 -2.73 -4.64 3.57
N ALA A 82 -2.61 -5.94 3.33
CA ALA A 82 -1.33 -6.59 3.02
C ALA A 82 -0.69 -6.04 1.75
N ALA A 83 -1.47 -5.86 0.67
CA ALA A 83 -0.97 -5.33 -0.59
C ALA A 83 -0.50 -3.89 -0.45
N THR A 84 -1.28 -3.03 0.20
CA THR A 84 -0.94 -1.62 0.41
C THR A 84 0.32 -1.48 1.25
N SER A 85 0.45 -2.27 2.33
CA SER A 85 1.65 -2.28 3.18
C SER A 85 2.86 -2.84 2.45
N TYR A 86 2.69 -3.87 1.62
CA TYR A 86 3.76 -4.41 0.79
C TYR A 86 4.31 -3.36 -0.19
N TYR A 87 3.44 -2.71 -0.96
CA TYR A 87 3.88 -1.70 -1.92
C TYR A 87 4.41 -0.43 -1.25
N GLY A 88 3.83 -0.01 -0.13
CA GLY A 88 4.36 1.05 0.71
C GLY A 88 5.78 0.72 1.17
N GLY A 89 6.00 -0.50 1.64
CA GLY A 89 7.31 -1.00 2.05
C GLY A 89 8.32 -1.06 0.90
N VAL A 90 7.95 -1.65 -0.25
CA VAL A 90 8.85 -1.73 -1.43
C VAL A 90 9.29 -0.35 -1.91
N ASN A 91 8.35 0.61 -1.99
CA ASN A 91 8.66 1.97 -2.42
C ASN A 91 9.46 2.73 -1.35
N GLY A 92 9.10 2.57 -0.07
CA GLY A 92 9.84 3.13 1.05
C GLY A 92 11.31 2.67 1.05
N ILE A 93 11.56 1.37 0.91
CA ILE A 93 12.92 0.82 0.81
C ILE A 93 13.73 1.51 -0.29
N LYS A 94 13.14 1.67 -1.50
CA LYS A 94 13.80 2.34 -2.62
C LYS A 94 14.14 3.79 -2.30
N LEU A 95 13.20 4.52 -1.71
CA LEU A 95 13.37 5.93 -1.35
C LEU A 95 14.43 6.11 -0.27
N TYR A 96 14.40 5.30 0.80
CA TYR A 96 15.41 5.39 1.86
C TYR A 96 16.80 4.94 1.37
N LYS A 97 16.90 3.94 0.50
CA LYS A 97 18.17 3.58 -0.16
C LYS A 97 18.71 4.74 -1.01
N TRP A 98 17.84 5.44 -1.75
CA TRP A 98 18.23 6.61 -2.54
C TRP A 98 18.82 7.74 -1.70
N THR A 99 18.41 7.93 -0.44
CA THR A 99 19.02 8.93 0.45
C THR A 99 20.48 8.63 0.80
N GLY A 100 20.94 7.41 0.53
CA GLY A 100 22.26 6.93 0.95
C GLY A 100 22.32 6.50 2.41
N LEU A 101 21.17 6.25 3.04
CA LEU A 101 21.14 5.63 4.37
C LEU A 101 21.79 4.25 4.32
N GLU A 102 22.37 3.81 5.46
CA GLU A 102 22.92 2.45 5.58
C GLU A 102 21.88 1.41 5.14
N TYR A 103 22.31 0.42 4.34
CA TYR A 103 21.42 -0.54 3.69
C TYR A 103 20.38 -1.15 4.62
N LYS A 104 20.81 -1.75 5.75
CA LYS A 104 19.87 -2.38 6.69
C LYS A 104 18.89 -1.38 7.29
N LYS A 105 19.34 -0.17 7.62
CA LYS A 105 18.47 0.89 8.14
C LYS A 105 17.46 1.33 7.08
N ALA A 106 17.91 1.52 5.84
CA ALA A 106 17.03 1.86 4.73
C ALA A 106 15.95 0.79 4.48
N VAL A 107 16.32 -0.49 4.58
CA VAL A 107 15.37 -1.60 4.39
C VAL A 107 14.34 -1.65 5.52
N TRP A 108 14.76 -1.54 6.78
CA TRP A 108 13.82 -1.59 7.89
C TRP A 108 12.93 -0.35 7.96
N ILE A 109 13.50 0.85 7.90
CA ILE A 109 12.71 2.09 7.98
C ILE A 109 11.77 2.19 6.78
N GLY A 110 12.31 2.03 5.56
CA GLY A 110 11.51 2.10 4.35
C GLY A 110 10.47 0.97 4.25
N GLY A 111 10.85 -0.25 4.65
CA GLY A 111 9.94 -1.40 4.60
C GLY A 111 8.74 -1.31 5.55
N LEU A 112 8.87 -0.53 6.62
CA LEU A 112 7.79 -0.31 7.58
C LEU A 112 6.87 0.87 7.23
N THR A 113 7.16 1.68 6.20
CA THR A 113 6.35 2.87 5.87
C THR A 113 4.88 2.51 5.58
N GLY A 114 4.64 1.42 4.84
CA GLY A 114 3.28 0.94 4.57
C GLY A 114 2.53 0.49 5.82
N LEU A 115 3.21 -0.24 6.72
CA LEU A 115 2.65 -0.64 8.01
C LEU A 115 2.26 0.58 8.84
N PHE A 116 3.13 1.58 8.97
CA PHE A 116 2.83 2.78 9.76
C PHE A 116 1.66 3.56 9.20
N PHE A 117 1.61 3.72 7.87
CA PHE A 117 0.50 4.42 7.23
C PHE A 117 -0.83 3.71 7.47
N ASN A 118 -0.92 2.41 7.17
CA ASN A 118 -2.14 1.65 7.36
C ASN A 118 -2.53 1.51 8.83
N SER A 119 -1.55 1.38 9.76
CA SER A 119 -1.88 1.38 11.21
C SER A 119 -2.48 2.71 11.67
N THR A 120 -2.14 3.83 11.02
CA THR A 120 -2.80 5.10 11.30
C THR A 120 -4.26 5.09 10.85
N ILE A 121 -4.57 4.43 9.74
CA ILE A 121 -5.96 4.22 9.28
C ILE A 121 -6.72 3.38 10.30
N GLU A 122 -6.15 2.28 10.80
CA GLU A 122 -6.74 1.45 11.86
C GLU A 122 -7.07 2.25 13.14
N ILE A 123 -6.19 3.20 13.49
CA ILE A 123 -6.46 4.09 14.63
C ILE A 123 -7.67 5.00 14.32
N LEU A 124 -7.80 5.51 13.11
CA LEU A 124 -8.95 6.32 12.71
C LEU A 124 -10.24 5.50 12.68
N ASP A 125 -10.19 4.27 12.18
CA ASP A 125 -11.31 3.32 12.19
C ASP A 125 -11.77 3.03 13.61
N GLY A 126 -10.84 2.91 14.57
CA GLY A 126 -11.16 2.71 15.98
C GLY A 126 -12.02 3.83 16.59
N PHE A 127 -12.02 5.04 16.03
CA PHE A 127 -12.85 6.17 16.47
C PHE A 127 -14.13 6.36 15.64
N SER A 128 -14.44 5.48 14.69
CA SER A 128 -15.62 5.58 13.86
C SER A 128 -16.75 4.66 14.38
N THR A 129 -17.99 5.14 14.36
CA THR A 129 -19.15 4.30 14.73
C THR A 129 -19.42 3.16 13.75
N ASN A 130 -18.95 3.28 12.50
CA ASN A 130 -19.24 2.34 11.41
C ASN A 130 -18.16 1.28 11.24
N TRP A 131 -16.99 1.53 11.78
CA TRP A 131 -15.83 0.64 11.72
C TRP A 131 -15.33 0.39 13.14
N GLY A 132 -14.12 0.02 13.30
CA GLY A 132 -13.40 -0.19 14.55
C GLY A 132 -11.99 -0.65 14.20
N ALA A 133 -11.05 -0.50 15.11
CA ALA A 133 -9.68 -0.97 14.88
C ALA A 133 -9.68 -2.51 14.80
N SER A 134 -9.13 -3.07 13.72
CA SER A 134 -9.04 -4.50 13.49
C SER A 134 -7.63 -5.02 13.74
N LEU A 135 -7.48 -5.95 14.69
CA LEU A 135 -6.20 -6.66 14.87
C LEU A 135 -5.86 -7.54 13.66
N GLY A 136 -6.86 -8.00 12.92
CA GLY A 136 -6.68 -8.74 11.68
C GLY A 136 -6.00 -7.89 10.61
N ASP A 137 -6.39 -6.61 10.50
CA ASP A 137 -5.82 -5.67 9.54
C ASP A 137 -4.41 -5.23 9.94
N VAL A 138 -4.16 -5.03 11.23
CA VAL A 138 -2.79 -4.79 11.74
C VAL A 138 -1.88 -5.98 11.43
N PHE A 139 -2.38 -7.22 11.57
CA PHE A 139 -1.62 -8.42 11.20
C PHE A 139 -1.37 -8.47 9.69
N ALA A 140 -2.38 -8.20 8.86
CA ALA A 140 -2.24 -8.16 7.40
C ALA A 140 -1.24 -7.08 6.95
N ASN A 141 -1.29 -5.89 7.56
CA ASN A 141 -0.34 -4.80 7.35
C ASN A 141 1.10 -5.24 7.65
N SER A 142 1.27 -5.93 8.79
CA SER A 142 2.57 -6.46 9.19
C SER A 142 3.11 -7.49 8.21
N MET A 143 2.26 -8.41 7.74
CA MET A 143 2.64 -9.44 6.78
C MET A 143 3.06 -8.84 5.43
N GLY A 144 2.35 -7.81 4.94
CA GLY A 144 2.73 -7.10 3.72
C GLY A 144 4.11 -6.44 3.82
N SER A 145 4.36 -5.69 4.90
CA SER A 145 5.66 -5.06 5.14
C SER A 145 6.78 -6.08 5.33
N LEU A 146 6.53 -7.16 6.07
CA LEU A 146 7.53 -8.23 6.26
C LEU A 146 7.85 -8.95 4.96
N LEU A 147 6.88 -9.13 4.06
CA LEU A 147 7.12 -9.70 2.73
C LEU A 147 8.10 -8.83 1.92
N ALA A 148 7.96 -7.49 1.97
CA ALA A 148 8.88 -6.57 1.30
C ALA A 148 10.28 -6.60 1.94
N ILE A 149 10.36 -6.51 3.27
CA ILE A 149 11.61 -6.46 4.03
C ILE A 149 12.41 -7.76 3.87
N SER A 150 11.76 -8.91 4.06
CA SER A 150 12.42 -10.22 4.02
C SER A 150 13.06 -10.50 2.66
N GLN A 151 12.36 -10.20 1.59
CA GLN A 151 12.86 -10.37 0.23
C GLN A 151 14.05 -9.44 -0.05
N GLU A 152 13.94 -8.18 0.34
CA GLU A 152 15.04 -7.22 0.17
C GLU A 152 16.28 -7.61 0.97
N LEU A 153 16.11 -8.04 2.24
CA LEU A 153 17.25 -8.48 3.06
C LEU A 153 17.92 -9.74 2.54
N HIS A 154 17.14 -10.69 2.02
CA HIS A 154 17.65 -11.98 1.60
C HIS A 154 18.15 -11.98 0.14
N TRP A 155 17.36 -11.43 -0.78
CA TRP A 155 17.66 -11.46 -2.22
C TRP A 155 18.07 -10.10 -2.80
N LYS A 156 17.91 -9.00 -2.08
CA LYS A 156 18.10 -7.62 -2.56
C LYS A 156 17.19 -7.27 -3.75
N GLU A 157 16.16 -8.07 -3.96
CA GLU A 157 15.13 -7.87 -4.98
C GLU A 157 13.80 -8.49 -4.54
N GLN A 158 12.70 -8.05 -5.16
CA GLN A 158 11.39 -8.60 -4.92
C GLN A 158 11.09 -9.69 -5.96
N LYS A 159 11.30 -10.97 -5.60
CA LYS A 159 11.08 -12.14 -6.47
C LYS A 159 9.63 -12.59 -6.47
N VAL A 160 8.94 -12.38 -5.37
CA VAL A 160 7.52 -12.67 -5.18
C VAL A 160 6.78 -11.34 -5.05
N LEU A 161 5.89 -11.05 -5.99
CA LEU A 161 5.12 -9.81 -6.03
C LEU A 161 3.67 -10.09 -5.63
N LEU A 162 3.16 -9.35 -4.67
CA LEU A 162 1.72 -9.30 -4.41
C LEU A 162 1.09 -8.33 -5.40
N LYS A 163 0.28 -8.84 -6.31
CA LYS A 163 -0.36 -8.05 -7.38
C LYS A 163 -1.82 -7.81 -7.08
N TYR A 164 -2.30 -6.67 -7.55
CA TYR A 164 -3.68 -6.23 -7.42
C TYR A 164 -4.21 -5.78 -8.78
N SER A 165 -5.48 -6.05 -9.05
CA SER A 165 -6.23 -5.43 -10.13
C SER A 165 -7.67 -5.20 -9.70
N TYR A 166 -8.31 -4.27 -10.38
CA TYR A 166 -9.72 -3.96 -10.20
C TYR A 166 -10.45 -4.02 -11.53
N SER A 167 -11.61 -4.65 -11.55
CA SER A 167 -12.58 -4.57 -12.62
C SER A 167 -13.96 -4.28 -12.02
N LYS A 168 -14.71 -3.36 -12.63
CA LYS A 168 -16.03 -2.98 -12.13
C LYS A 168 -16.91 -4.23 -11.96
N SER A 169 -17.42 -4.45 -10.73
CA SER A 169 -18.35 -5.54 -10.48
C SER A 169 -19.76 -5.24 -11.01
N SER A 170 -20.58 -6.28 -11.19
CA SER A 170 -21.99 -6.11 -11.55
C SER A 170 -22.81 -5.44 -10.44
N PHE A 171 -22.31 -5.45 -9.20
CA PHE A 171 -22.96 -4.86 -8.03
C PHE A 171 -22.65 -3.38 -7.83
N SER A 172 -21.59 -2.88 -8.45
CA SER A 172 -21.06 -1.53 -8.17
C SER A 172 -22.03 -0.39 -8.47
N ASP A 173 -23.01 -0.61 -9.34
CA ASP A 173 -24.05 0.38 -9.66
C ASP A 173 -25.31 0.24 -8.78
N SER A 174 -25.48 -0.88 -8.08
CA SER A 174 -26.67 -1.14 -7.26
C SER A 174 -26.69 -0.33 -5.97
N ASN A 175 -25.51 -0.02 -5.41
CA ASN A 175 -25.37 0.79 -4.19
C ASN A 175 -24.08 1.61 -4.25
N THR A 176 -24.19 2.81 -4.79
CA THR A 176 -23.03 3.71 -4.94
C THR A 176 -22.52 4.29 -3.63
N GLU A 177 -23.33 4.31 -2.59
CA GLU A 177 -22.90 4.71 -1.24
C GLU A 177 -21.93 3.67 -0.67
N LEU A 178 -22.26 2.40 -0.81
CA LEU A 178 -21.43 1.29 -0.34
C LEU A 178 -20.20 1.08 -1.22
N PHE A 179 -20.38 1.02 -2.55
CA PHE A 179 -19.31 0.65 -3.49
C PHE A 179 -18.54 1.83 -4.09
N GLY A 180 -19.01 3.06 -3.88
CA GLY A 180 -18.39 4.27 -4.39
C GLY A 180 -18.93 4.73 -5.75
N ASN A 181 -18.77 6.03 -6.01
CA ASN A 181 -19.25 6.71 -7.21
C ASN A 181 -18.19 6.88 -8.30
N THR A 182 -16.91 6.92 -7.92
CA THR A 182 -15.79 7.11 -8.82
C THR A 182 -14.98 5.82 -8.99
N ILE A 183 -14.19 5.71 -10.05
CA ILE A 183 -13.29 4.56 -10.26
C ILE A 183 -12.35 4.38 -9.08
N LEU A 184 -11.80 5.47 -8.53
CA LEU A 184 -10.93 5.43 -7.37
C LEU A 184 -11.66 4.89 -6.13
N GLN A 185 -12.86 5.40 -5.82
CA GLN A 185 -13.64 4.89 -4.71
C GLN A 185 -14.01 3.42 -4.89
N ARG A 186 -14.45 3.04 -6.08
CA ARG A 186 -14.82 1.65 -6.40
C ARG A 186 -13.63 0.69 -6.32
N SER A 187 -12.46 1.09 -6.78
CA SER A 187 -11.26 0.25 -6.65
C SER A 187 -10.88 -0.03 -5.21
N LEU A 188 -11.30 0.82 -4.26
CA LEU A 188 -11.05 0.66 -2.84
C LEU A 188 -12.20 -0.01 -2.08
N LYS A 189 -13.47 0.22 -2.48
CA LYS A 189 -14.67 -0.21 -1.76
C LYS A 189 -15.36 -1.43 -2.37
N ASP A 190 -15.26 -1.61 -3.69
CA ASP A 190 -15.95 -2.72 -4.39
C ASP A 190 -15.10 -3.98 -4.38
N TYR A 191 -15.07 -4.66 -3.24
CA TYR A 191 -14.33 -5.90 -3.04
C TYR A 191 -14.69 -7.01 -4.04
N ASN A 192 -15.91 -7.00 -4.60
CA ASN A 192 -16.31 -7.98 -5.62
C ASN A 192 -15.59 -7.78 -6.97
N GLY A 193 -15.05 -6.58 -7.19
CA GLY A 193 -14.28 -6.25 -8.40
C GLY A 193 -12.78 -6.41 -8.25
N GLN A 194 -12.29 -6.62 -7.01
CA GLN A 194 -10.88 -6.74 -6.72
C GLN A 194 -10.35 -8.15 -6.97
N THR A 195 -9.12 -8.24 -7.42
CA THR A 195 -8.40 -9.51 -7.58
C THR A 195 -6.98 -9.34 -7.08
N TYR A 196 -6.55 -10.25 -6.23
CA TYR A 196 -5.19 -10.31 -5.70
C TYR A 196 -4.55 -11.62 -6.11
N TRP A 197 -3.24 -11.59 -6.47
CA TRP A 197 -2.48 -12.78 -6.77
C TRP A 197 -0.99 -12.60 -6.46
N LEU A 198 -0.31 -13.71 -6.22
CA LEU A 198 1.14 -13.74 -6.12
C LEU A 198 1.73 -14.03 -7.50
N SER A 199 2.70 -13.22 -7.90
CA SER A 199 3.47 -13.41 -9.12
C SER A 199 4.91 -13.71 -8.75
N VAL A 200 5.39 -14.90 -9.13
CA VAL A 200 6.73 -15.36 -8.82
C VAL A 200 7.60 -15.28 -10.06
N ASN A 201 8.75 -14.61 -9.95
CA ASN A 201 9.76 -14.63 -11.01
C ASN A 201 10.62 -15.90 -10.86
N ILE A 202 10.22 -16.97 -11.52
CA ILE A 202 10.90 -18.27 -11.43
C ILE A 202 12.36 -18.18 -11.88
N ASN A 203 12.64 -17.43 -12.95
CA ASN A 203 14.00 -17.31 -13.49
C ASN A 203 14.98 -16.63 -12.52
N SER A 204 14.48 -15.82 -11.57
CA SER A 204 15.34 -15.17 -10.58
C SER A 204 15.83 -16.13 -9.47
N PHE A 205 15.28 -17.35 -9.39
CA PHE A 205 15.71 -18.38 -8.44
C PHE A 205 16.76 -19.32 -9.03
N PHE A 206 16.88 -19.36 -10.34
CA PHE A 206 17.85 -20.19 -11.04
C PHE A 206 18.84 -19.28 -11.74
N GLU A 207 20.14 -19.41 -11.44
CA GLU A 207 21.21 -18.82 -12.24
C GLU A 207 21.24 -19.55 -13.59
N ILE A 208 20.49 -19.06 -14.56
CA ILE A 208 20.63 -19.56 -15.93
C ILE A 208 21.82 -18.77 -16.49
N GLU A 209 22.98 -19.43 -16.52
CA GLU A 209 24.15 -18.93 -17.29
C GLU A 209 23.69 -18.65 -18.73
N LYS A 210 23.82 -17.42 -19.16
CA LYS A 210 23.57 -16.99 -20.53
C LYS A 210 24.84 -17.11 -21.35
#